data_91b0f492d449a737533ba4b57a240371
#
_entry.id   91b0f492d449a737533ba4b57a240371
#
_cell.length_a   1.000
_cell.length_b   1.000
_cell.length_c   1.000
_cell.angle_alpha   90.00
_cell.angle_beta   90.00
_cell.angle_gamma   90.00
#
_symmetry.space_group_name_H-M   'P 1'
#
loop_
_entity.id
_entity.type
_entity.pdbx_description
1 polymer ?
#
loop_
_entity_poly.entity_id
_entity_poly.type
_entity_poly.pdbx_seq_one_letter_code
_entity_poly.pdbx_strand_id
1 'polypeptide(L)'
;GVVWVLQIGDFFSSGVTGVSQIIIKLPTLWGGKSLESILGLLIGAINVPLIVWSWRGVSKRFAILTVVSIVVQTLFTTLLTNFTMSPFVSLLNDDELGMVEAIKSGQLNIFIKDLEKVKMFKESIETGDKIILAIIGGGITGFGSSLCLKAGGSTGGIDVVSNYLQMKKHASFTKYQSIIDVLIIITSSIFSVERVIYTLIRLYVSLKIIDLLYNSYKITRLEVITSKGEEIRQALIKEFHHGITIFDAVGGYTLVNKKVLEMYISAYEVHDYLRIITTLDPTAFVVSTKVKIISGKYIQKTII
;
A
#
# COMPACT_ATOMS: atom_id res chain seq x y z
N GLY A 1 -8.71 -7.48 6.38
CA GLY A 1 -8.76 -6.07 6.76
C GLY A 1 -10.14 -5.46 6.52
N VAL A 2 -10.62 -5.45 5.27
CA VAL A 2 -11.89 -4.77 4.92
C VAL A 2 -13.07 -5.38 5.69
N VAL A 3 -13.25 -6.68 5.63
CA VAL A 3 -14.41 -7.36 6.26
C VAL A 3 -14.32 -7.35 7.79
N TRP A 4 -13.18 -7.78 8.33
CA TRP A 4 -13.06 -8.01 9.78
C TRP A 4 -12.77 -6.76 10.62
N VAL A 5 -12.30 -5.71 9.99
CA VAL A 5 -11.89 -4.52 10.72
C VAL A 5 -12.68 -3.29 10.29
N LEU A 6 -12.74 -3.02 8.98
CA LEU A 6 -13.40 -1.79 8.51
C LEU A 6 -14.92 -1.85 8.63
N GLN A 7 -15.55 -3.02 8.42
CA GLN A 7 -16.98 -3.18 8.58
C GLN A 7 -17.39 -3.14 10.06
N ILE A 8 -16.59 -3.74 10.95
CA ILE A 8 -16.84 -3.70 12.39
C ILE A 8 -16.70 -2.26 12.92
N GLY A 9 -15.61 -1.56 12.58
CA GLY A 9 -15.39 -0.18 13.00
C GLY A 9 -16.22 0.86 12.24
N ASP A 10 -16.98 0.46 11.23
CA ASP A 10 -17.75 1.35 10.33
C ASP A 10 -16.89 2.46 9.68
N PHE A 11 -15.65 2.11 9.32
CA PHE A 11 -14.69 3.05 8.72
C PHE A 11 -14.79 3.06 7.21
N PHE A 12 -14.53 4.23 6.62
CA PHE A 12 -14.40 4.33 5.17
C PHE A 12 -13.07 3.73 4.69
N SER A 13 -13.12 3.04 3.56
CA SER A 13 -11.94 2.51 2.90
C SER A 13 -11.24 3.61 2.10
N SER A 14 -10.04 3.30 1.62
CA SER A 14 -9.29 4.11 0.67
C SER A 14 -9.77 3.87 -0.76
N GLY A 15 -9.52 4.82 -1.65
CA GLY A 15 -9.68 4.64 -3.09
C GLY A 15 -11.12 4.43 -3.54
N VAL A 16 -11.30 3.62 -4.60
CA VAL A 16 -12.63 3.33 -5.20
C VAL A 16 -13.57 2.67 -4.19
N THR A 17 -13.07 1.83 -3.30
CA THR A 17 -13.90 1.21 -2.25
C THR A 17 -14.51 2.27 -1.35
N GLY A 18 -13.73 3.28 -0.92
CA GLY A 18 -14.23 4.40 -0.12
C GLY A 18 -15.25 5.25 -0.84
N VAL A 19 -14.98 5.58 -2.11
CA VAL A 19 -15.94 6.29 -2.97
C VAL A 19 -17.24 5.50 -3.12
N SER A 20 -17.15 4.19 -3.35
CA SER A 20 -18.33 3.32 -3.44
C SER A 20 -19.12 3.28 -2.13
N GLN A 21 -18.43 3.22 -0.98
CA GLN A 21 -19.07 3.28 0.34
C GLN A 21 -19.83 4.59 0.56
N ILE A 22 -19.26 5.72 0.12
CA ILE A 22 -19.95 7.02 0.18
C ILE A 22 -21.22 6.99 -0.67
N ILE A 23 -21.11 6.54 -1.93
CA ILE A 23 -22.24 6.49 -2.87
C ILE A 23 -23.41 5.66 -2.32
N ILE A 24 -23.12 4.47 -1.77
CA ILE A 24 -24.19 3.59 -1.25
C ILE A 24 -24.82 4.12 0.05
N LYS A 25 -24.11 4.96 0.80
CA LYS A 25 -24.63 5.61 2.01
C LYS A 25 -25.36 6.93 1.75
N LEU A 26 -25.18 7.55 0.58
CA LEU A 26 -25.87 8.81 0.23
C LEU A 26 -27.39 8.78 0.47
N PRO A 27 -28.13 7.72 0.08
CA PRO A 27 -29.59 7.69 0.30
C PRO A 27 -29.98 7.82 1.78
N THR A 28 -29.10 7.41 2.72
CA THR A 28 -29.43 7.52 4.16
C THR A 28 -29.54 8.97 4.64
N LEU A 29 -28.93 9.93 3.94
CA LEU A 29 -29.05 11.36 4.27
C LEU A 29 -30.45 11.91 4.03
N TRP A 30 -31.26 11.26 3.19
CA TRP A 30 -32.65 11.63 2.88
C TRP A 30 -33.66 10.61 3.42
N GLY A 31 -33.26 9.83 4.47
CA GLY A 31 -34.13 8.84 5.10
C GLY A 31 -34.30 7.52 4.32
N GLY A 32 -33.53 7.32 3.24
CA GLY A 32 -33.49 6.07 2.49
C GLY A 32 -32.68 4.99 3.19
N LYS A 33 -32.78 3.74 2.70
CA LYS A 33 -31.94 2.63 3.17
C LYS A 33 -30.58 2.64 2.48
N SER A 34 -29.53 2.23 3.20
CA SER A 34 -28.21 1.97 2.63
C SER A 34 -28.30 0.85 1.58
N LEU A 35 -27.58 1.04 0.46
CA LEU A 35 -27.54 0.09 -0.68
C LEU A 35 -26.34 -0.86 -0.56
N GLU A 36 -26.08 -1.42 0.63
CA GLU A 36 -24.89 -2.26 0.88
C GLU A 36 -24.79 -3.49 -0.04
N SER A 37 -25.93 -4.03 -0.47
CA SER A 37 -25.99 -5.19 -1.38
C SER A 37 -25.34 -4.95 -2.74
N ILE A 38 -25.26 -3.69 -3.21
CA ILE A 38 -24.66 -3.35 -4.50
C ILE A 38 -23.21 -2.86 -4.41
N LEU A 39 -22.61 -2.84 -3.20
CA LEU A 39 -21.25 -2.34 -2.98
C LEU A 39 -20.23 -3.05 -3.88
N GLY A 40 -20.26 -4.37 -3.93
CA GLY A 40 -19.34 -5.14 -4.75
C GLY A 40 -19.50 -4.87 -6.26
N LEU A 41 -20.74 -4.75 -6.73
CA LEU A 41 -21.04 -4.42 -8.12
C LEU A 41 -20.55 -3.01 -8.47
N LEU A 42 -20.73 -2.05 -7.59
CA LEU A 42 -20.29 -0.67 -7.80
C LEU A 42 -18.75 -0.56 -7.83
N ILE A 43 -18.07 -1.26 -6.91
CA ILE A 43 -16.60 -1.36 -6.92
C ILE A 43 -16.13 -1.96 -8.25
N GLY A 44 -16.75 -3.04 -8.72
CA GLY A 44 -16.45 -3.66 -10.00
C GLY A 44 -16.67 -2.69 -11.17
N ALA A 45 -17.83 -2.05 -11.23
CA ALA A 45 -18.18 -1.13 -12.29
C ALA A 45 -17.20 0.05 -12.41
N ILE A 46 -16.77 0.64 -11.29
CA ILE A 46 -15.79 1.74 -11.29
C ILE A 46 -14.38 1.23 -11.66
N ASN A 47 -14.03 0.00 -11.30
CA ASN A 47 -12.72 -0.56 -11.61
C ASN A 47 -12.56 -0.95 -13.08
N VAL A 48 -13.62 -1.37 -13.79
CA VAL A 48 -13.53 -1.78 -15.19
C VAL A 48 -12.89 -0.69 -16.09
N PRO A 49 -13.37 0.56 -16.13
CA PRO A 49 -12.73 1.59 -16.95
C PRO A 49 -11.28 1.87 -16.52
N LEU A 50 -10.95 1.78 -15.24
CA LEU A 50 -9.59 1.98 -14.75
C LEU A 50 -8.65 0.86 -15.21
N ILE A 51 -9.12 -0.37 -15.23
CA ILE A 51 -8.37 -1.54 -15.74
C ILE A 51 -8.13 -1.39 -17.24
N VAL A 52 -9.17 -1.05 -18.02
CA VAL A 52 -9.05 -0.82 -19.47
C VAL A 52 -8.04 0.30 -19.76
N TRP A 53 -8.07 1.37 -18.97
CA TRP A 53 -7.13 2.47 -19.10
C TRP A 53 -5.70 2.05 -18.71
N SER A 54 -5.53 1.25 -17.67
CA SER A 54 -4.22 0.76 -17.22
C SER A 54 -3.53 -0.13 -18.24
N TRP A 55 -4.30 -0.87 -19.05
CA TRP A 55 -3.79 -1.73 -20.11
C TRP A 55 -2.93 -0.96 -21.14
N ARG A 56 -3.33 0.26 -21.45
CA ARG A 56 -2.61 1.16 -22.39
C ARG A 56 -1.71 2.16 -21.67
N GLY A 57 -2.09 2.59 -20.47
CA GLY A 57 -1.43 3.67 -19.74
C GLY A 57 -0.27 3.23 -18.87
N VAL A 58 -0.29 2.00 -18.35
CA VAL A 58 0.77 1.44 -17.49
C VAL A 58 1.45 0.27 -18.19
N SER A 59 0.87 -0.92 -18.15
CA SER A 59 1.34 -2.09 -18.89
C SER A 59 0.28 -3.21 -18.90
N LYS A 60 0.37 -4.12 -19.86
CA LYS A 60 -0.50 -5.31 -19.94
C LYS A 60 -0.36 -6.19 -18.71
N ARG A 61 0.88 -6.42 -18.25
CA ARG A 61 1.19 -7.22 -17.06
C ARG A 61 0.56 -6.60 -15.80
N PHE A 62 0.71 -5.29 -15.62
CA PHE A 62 0.10 -4.55 -14.52
C PHE A 62 -1.44 -4.72 -14.51
N ALA A 63 -2.08 -4.57 -15.67
CA ALA A 63 -3.53 -4.72 -15.80
C ALA A 63 -3.99 -6.15 -15.44
N ILE A 64 -3.29 -7.18 -15.94
CA ILE A 64 -3.61 -8.59 -15.64
C ILE A 64 -3.47 -8.87 -14.13
N LEU A 65 -2.35 -8.46 -13.51
CA LEU A 65 -2.12 -8.65 -12.09
C LEU A 65 -3.14 -7.90 -11.23
N THR A 66 -3.57 -6.72 -11.68
CA THR A 66 -4.64 -5.95 -11.03
C THR A 66 -5.97 -6.68 -11.10
N VAL A 67 -6.34 -7.24 -12.26
CA VAL A 67 -7.55 -8.07 -12.38
C VAL A 67 -7.50 -9.27 -11.45
N VAL A 68 -6.39 -10.01 -11.43
CA VAL A 68 -6.19 -11.15 -10.51
C VAL A 68 -6.35 -10.71 -9.06
N SER A 69 -5.72 -9.60 -8.68
CA SER A 69 -5.82 -9.05 -7.33
C SER A 69 -7.27 -8.73 -6.95
N ILE A 70 -8.03 -8.06 -7.83
CA ILE A 70 -9.43 -7.71 -7.60
C ILE A 70 -10.29 -8.96 -7.48
N VAL A 71 -10.11 -9.95 -8.36
CA VAL A 71 -10.86 -11.21 -8.31
C VAL A 71 -10.58 -11.95 -7.00
N VAL A 72 -9.31 -12.12 -6.62
CA VAL A 72 -8.92 -12.75 -5.35
C VAL A 72 -9.50 -11.99 -4.17
N GLN A 73 -9.37 -10.65 -4.15
CA GLN A 73 -9.93 -9.81 -3.10
C GLN A 73 -11.46 -9.98 -3.00
N THR A 74 -12.17 -9.99 -4.12
CA THR A 74 -13.63 -10.15 -4.15
C THR A 74 -14.04 -11.52 -3.63
N LEU A 75 -13.38 -12.60 -4.08
CA LEU A 75 -13.64 -13.97 -3.62
C LEU A 75 -13.42 -14.08 -2.10
N PHE A 76 -12.27 -13.62 -1.60
CA PHE A 76 -11.98 -13.63 -0.16
C PHE A 76 -12.95 -12.78 0.63
N THR A 77 -13.32 -11.59 0.13
CA THR A 77 -14.29 -10.72 0.78
C THR A 77 -15.65 -11.42 0.88
N THR A 78 -16.12 -12.03 -0.21
CA THR A 78 -17.40 -12.75 -0.23
C THR A 78 -17.38 -13.98 0.68
N LEU A 79 -16.29 -14.73 0.70
CA LEU A 79 -16.16 -15.88 1.61
C LEU A 79 -16.15 -15.43 3.06
N LEU A 80 -15.37 -14.38 3.41
CA LEU A 80 -15.20 -13.92 4.77
C LEU A 80 -16.42 -13.14 5.31
N THR A 81 -17.25 -12.55 4.45
CA THR A 81 -18.53 -11.94 4.88
C THR A 81 -19.52 -12.96 5.44
N ASN A 82 -19.36 -14.22 5.07
CA ASN A 82 -20.17 -15.31 5.64
C ASN A 82 -19.67 -15.77 7.02
N PHE A 83 -18.45 -15.37 7.42
CA PHE A 83 -17.91 -15.62 8.75
C PHE A 83 -18.08 -14.36 9.60
N THR A 84 -18.98 -14.41 10.55
CA THR A 84 -19.39 -13.27 11.38
C THR A 84 -18.39 -12.90 12.45
N MET A 85 -17.39 -13.75 12.74
CA MET A 85 -16.37 -13.44 13.73
C MET A 85 -15.07 -12.97 13.14
N SER A 86 -14.69 -11.75 13.51
CA SER A 86 -13.32 -11.27 13.38
C SER A 86 -12.43 -11.96 14.43
N PRO A 87 -11.22 -12.42 14.09
CA PRO A 87 -10.25 -12.87 15.10
C PRO A 87 -9.84 -11.75 16.08
N PHE A 88 -10.21 -10.50 15.78
CA PHE A 88 -9.93 -9.33 16.62
C PHE A 88 -11.06 -9.02 17.62
N VAL A 89 -12.18 -9.74 17.59
CA VAL A 89 -13.24 -9.61 18.60
C VAL A 89 -12.73 -9.96 20.00
N SER A 90 -11.75 -10.87 20.11
CA SER A 90 -11.11 -11.20 21.38
C SER A 90 -10.21 -10.09 21.95
N LEU A 91 -9.93 -9.04 21.18
CA LEU A 91 -9.19 -7.86 21.64
C LEU A 91 -10.13 -6.76 22.18
N LEU A 92 -11.42 -6.96 22.04
CA LEU A 92 -12.45 -6.06 22.54
C LEU A 92 -12.80 -6.44 23.99
N ASN A 93 -13.18 -5.49 24.76
CA ASN A 93 -13.28 -5.46 26.23
C ASN A 93 -13.98 -6.66 26.90
N ASP A 94 -13.61 -6.95 28.15
CA ASP A 94 -14.08 -8.07 28.99
C ASP A 94 -15.60 -8.12 29.26
N ASP A 95 -16.30 -6.99 29.15
CA ASP A 95 -17.77 -6.93 29.39
C ASP A 95 -18.57 -7.60 28.26
N GLU A 96 -17.98 -7.89 27.14
CA GLU A 96 -18.57 -8.66 26.03
C GLU A 96 -18.28 -10.17 26.12
N LEU A 97 -17.62 -10.62 27.20
CA LEU A 97 -17.32 -12.03 27.47
C LEU A 97 -18.56 -12.92 27.35
N GLY A 98 -19.74 -12.41 27.71
CA GLY A 98 -21.01 -13.12 27.59
C GLY A 98 -21.34 -13.51 26.14
N MET A 99 -21.03 -12.65 25.17
CA MET A 99 -21.26 -12.96 23.73
C MET A 99 -20.19 -13.92 23.19
N VAL A 100 -18.93 -13.77 23.61
CA VAL A 100 -17.84 -14.66 23.29
C VAL A 100 -18.04 -16.05 23.92
N GLU A 101 -18.52 -16.10 25.16
CA GLU A 101 -18.89 -17.36 25.82
C GLU A 101 -20.09 -18.05 25.17
N ALA A 102 -21.13 -17.31 24.78
CA ALA A 102 -22.27 -17.85 24.06
C ALA A 102 -21.89 -18.43 22.69
N ILE A 103 -20.88 -17.88 22.05
CA ILE A 103 -20.30 -18.40 20.80
C ILE A 103 -19.47 -19.64 21.06
N LYS A 104 -18.60 -19.64 22.08
CA LYS A 104 -17.76 -20.78 22.47
C LYS A 104 -18.60 -21.97 22.96
N SER A 105 -19.73 -21.74 23.59
CA SER A 105 -20.68 -22.77 24.06
C SER A 105 -21.54 -23.36 22.94
N GLY A 106 -21.40 -22.89 21.70
CA GLY A 106 -22.19 -23.38 20.56
C GLY A 106 -23.67 -22.94 20.56
N GLN A 107 -24.05 -22.06 21.49
CA GLN A 107 -25.42 -21.53 21.59
C GLN A 107 -25.69 -20.43 20.55
N LEU A 108 -24.65 -19.80 20.00
CA LEU A 108 -24.77 -18.89 18.87
C LEU A 108 -24.22 -19.58 17.61
N ASN A 109 -25.05 -19.76 16.60
CA ASN A 109 -24.59 -20.22 15.30
C ASN A 109 -23.55 -19.24 14.76
N ILE A 110 -22.39 -19.76 14.33
CA ILE A 110 -21.27 -19.01 13.75
C ILE A 110 -21.69 -18.20 12.50
N PHE A 111 -22.83 -18.53 11.93
CA PHE A 111 -23.49 -17.79 10.86
C PHE A 111 -24.58 -16.87 11.45
N ILE A 112 -24.18 -15.68 11.95
CA ILE A 112 -25.18 -14.70 12.34
C ILE A 112 -25.81 -14.13 11.06
N LYS A 113 -26.94 -14.67 10.65
CA LYS A 113 -27.83 -14.04 9.66
C LYS A 113 -28.58 -12.82 10.23
N ASP A 114 -28.45 -12.55 11.52
CA ASP A 114 -29.20 -11.54 12.24
C ASP A 114 -28.48 -10.19 12.16
N LEU A 115 -28.92 -9.37 11.23
CA LEU A 115 -28.45 -7.97 11.04
C LEU A 115 -28.61 -7.11 12.32
N GLU A 116 -29.59 -7.40 13.16
CA GLU A 116 -29.83 -6.67 14.43
C GLU A 116 -28.72 -6.93 15.45
N LYS A 117 -28.26 -8.17 15.59
CA LYS A 117 -27.16 -8.51 16.51
C LYS A 117 -25.84 -7.90 16.09
N VAL A 118 -25.54 -7.89 14.77
CA VAL A 118 -24.36 -7.21 14.22
C VAL A 118 -24.45 -5.70 14.46
N LYS A 119 -25.64 -5.12 14.43
CA LYS A 119 -25.85 -3.70 14.69
C LYS A 119 -25.65 -3.36 16.17
N MET A 120 -26.21 -4.15 17.08
CA MET A 120 -25.98 -4.01 18.52
C MET A 120 -24.51 -4.15 18.90
N PHE A 121 -23.80 -5.13 18.31
CA PHE A 121 -22.36 -5.31 18.50
C PHE A 121 -21.55 -4.08 18.04
N LYS A 122 -21.91 -3.48 16.89
CA LYS A 122 -21.25 -2.26 16.40
C LYS A 122 -21.49 -1.05 17.31
N GLU A 123 -22.61 -1.00 17.99
CA GLU A 123 -22.98 0.09 18.90
C GLU A 123 -22.29 -0.06 20.27
N SER A 124 -21.91 -1.28 20.67
CA SER A 124 -21.23 -1.56 21.95
C SER A 124 -19.73 -1.31 21.95
N ILE A 125 -19.10 -1.14 20.76
CA ILE A 125 -17.65 -0.93 20.66
C ILE A 125 -17.25 0.43 21.21
N GLU A 126 -16.38 0.44 22.23
CA GLU A 126 -15.87 1.66 22.84
C GLU A 126 -14.90 2.43 21.93
N THR A 127 -14.68 3.72 22.24
CA THR A 127 -13.80 4.62 21.49
C THR A 127 -12.36 4.11 21.43
N GLY A 128 -11.84 3.50 22.50
CA GLY A 128 -10.50 2.92 22.55
C GLY A 128 -10.32 1.78 21.56
N ASP A 129 -11.28 0.90 21.48
CA ASP A 129 -11.29 -0.26 20.57
C ASP A 129 -11.34 0.17 19.11
N LYS A 130 -12.11 1.22 18.78
CA LYS A 130 -12.14 1.79 17.42
C LYS A 130 -10.79 2.31 16.96
N ILE A 131 -9.99 2.91 17.87
CA ILE A 131 -8.62 3.35 17.55
C ILE A 131 -7.72 2.15 17.24
N ILE A 132 -7.78 1.10 18.07
CA ILE A 132 -7.02 -0.13 17.88
C ILE A 132 -7.40 -0.78 16.54
N LEU A 133 -8.69 -0.89 16.26
CA LEU A 133 -9.20 -1.41 14.98
C LEU A 133 -8.74 -0.55 13.79
N ALA A 134 -8.71 0.77 13.93
CA ALA A 134 -8.22 1.67 12.87
C ALA A 134 -6.73 1.44 12.57
N ILE A 135 -5.90 1.26 13.60
CA ILE A 135 -4.46 0.99 13.45
C ILE A 135 -4.24 -0.38 12.81
N ILE A 136 -4.87 -1.43 13.34
CA ILE A 136 -4.75 -2.80 12.80
C ILE A 136 -5.27 -2.86 11.36
N GLY A 137 -6.43 -2.26 11.11
CA GLY A 137 -7.03 -2.22 9.77
C GLY A 137 -6.18 -1.47 8.76
N GLY A 138 -5.61 -0.34 9.16
CA GLY A 138 -4.63 0.41 8.37
C GLY A 138 -3.37 -0.42 8.11
N GLY A 139 -2.89 -1.13 9.12
CA GLY A 139 -1.74 -2.03 9.05
C GLY A 139 -1.92 -3.13 8.00
N ILE A 140 -2.98 -3.90 8.14
CA ILE A 140 -3.27 -5.04 7.25
C ILE A 140 -3.53 -4.55 5.80
N THR A 141 -4.31 -3.48 5.63
CA THR A 141 -4.60 -2.95 4.28
C THR A 141 -3.37 -2.35 3.63
N GLY A 142 -2.56 -1.59 4.36
CA GLY A 142 -1.31 -1.02 3.85
C GLY A 142 -0.27 -2.08 3.48
N PHE A 143 -0.15 -3.12 4.29
CA PHE A 143 0.72 -4.26 4.01
C PHE A 143 0.28 -5.01 2.74
N GLY A 144 -1.01 -5.35 2.63
CA GLY A 144 -1.55 -6.03 1.45
C GLY A 144 -1.39 -5.22 0.17
N SER A 145 -1.70 -3.92 0.21
CA SER A 145 -1.49 -3.01 -0.93
C SER A 145 -0.02 -2.92 -1.32
N SER A 146 0.89 -2.85 -0.35
CA SER A 146 2.34 -2.81 -0.61
C SER A 146 2.85 -4.06 -1.32
N LEU A 147 2.38 -5.24 -0.91
CA LEU A 147 2.74 -6.51 -1.56
C LEU A 147 2.24 -6.54 -3.01
N CYS A 148 1.01 -6.12 -3.23
CA CYS A 148 0.41 -6.06 -4.57
C CYS A 148 1.20 -5.11 -5.49
N LEU A 149 1.54 -3.92 -5.01
CA LEU A 149 2.35 -2.93 -5.74
C LEU A 149 3.77 -3.45 -6.02
N LYS A 150 4.40 -4.15 -5.07
CA LYS A 150 5.72 -4.79 -5.27
C LYS A 150 5.68 -5.89 -6.33
N ALA A 151 4.59 -6.63 -6.41
CA ALA A 151 4.39 -7.64 -7.45
C ALA A 151 4.15 -7.03 -8.84
N GLY A 152 4.05 -5.71 -8.94
CA GLY A 152 3.78 -4.99 -10.19
C GLY A 152 2.31 -4.93 -10.57
N GLY A 153 1.41 -5.13 -9.61
CA GLY A 153 -0.04 -4.98 -9.75
C GLY A 153 -0.60 -3.85 -8.89
N SER A 154 -1.90 -3.84 -8.71
CA SER A 154 -2.65 -2.90 -7.87
C SER A 154 -3.80 -3.61 -7.17
N THR A 155 -4.23 -3.09 -6.03
CA THR A 155 -5.48 -3.55 -5.39
C THR A 155 -6.72 -3.03 -6.11
N GLY A 156 -6.54 -2.35 -7.23
CA GLY A 156 -7.60 -1.72 -8.02
C GLY A 156 -7.86 -0.27 -7.60
N GLY A 157 -8.82 0.33 -8.28
CA GLY A 157 -9.25 1.67 -7.94
C GLY A 157 -8.23 2.75 -8.28
N ILE A 158 -8.18 3.72 -7.41
CA ILE A 158 -7.34 4.91 -7.54
C ILE A 158 -5.85 4.60 -7.47
N ASP A 159 -5.48 3.46 -6.91
CA ASP A 159 -4.11 2.93 -6.93
C ASP A 159 -3.57 2.83 -8.37
N VAL A 160 -4.43 2.50 -9.34
CA VAL A 160 -4.08 2.46 -10.76
C VAL A 160 -3.69 3.85 -11.27
N VAL A 161 -4.47 4.87 -10.90
CA VAL A 161 -4.19 6.28 -11.27
C VAL A 161 -2.92 6.77 -10.61
N SER A 162 -2.76 6.48 -9.31
CA SER A 162 -1.57 6.87 -8.54
C SER A 162 -0.29 6.27 -9.11
N ASN A 163 -0.34 4.99 -9.53
CA ASN A 163 0.79 4.31 -10.15
C ASN A 163 1.13 4.89 -11.53
N TYR A 164 0.13 5.16 -12.36
CA TYR A 164 0.33 5.83 -13.65
C TYR A 164 0.98 7.21 -13.49
N LEU A 165 0.48 8.03 -12.56
CA LEU A 165 1.05 9.35 -12.29
C LEU A 165 2.46 9.27 -11.71
N GLN A 166 2.73 8.28 -10.87
CA GLN A 166 4.07 7.99 -10.37
C GLN A 166 5.05 7.72 -11.52
N MET A 167 4.67 6.83 -12.45
CA MET A 167 5.51 6.50 -13.60
C MET A 167 5.77 7.71 -14.51
N LYS A 168 4.74 8.55 -14.74
CA LYS A 168 4.85 9.72 -15.64
C LYS A 168 5.54 10.92 -15.01
N LYS A 169 5.32 11.17 -13.71
CA LYS A 169 5.77 12.38 -13.03
C LYS A 169 6.88 12.14 -12.01
N HIS A 170 7.37 10.89 -11.89
CA HIS A 170 8.43 10.49 -10.94
C HIS A 170 8.17 10.97 -9.50
N ALA A 171 6.91 11.06 -9.12
CA ALA A 171 6.50 11.45 -7.77
C ALA A 171 6.06 10.22 -6.98
N SER A 172 6.04 10.34 -5.65
CA SER A 172 5.67 9.23 -4.77
C SER A 172 4.21 8.80 -5.01
N PHE A 173 3.98 7.48 -5.06
CA PHE A 173 2.66 6.87 -5.13
C PHE A 173 1.73 7.41 -4.02
N THR A 174 2.22 7.43 -2.79
CA THR A 174 1.48 7.87 -1.61
C THR A 174 1.01 9.32 -1.69
N LYS A 175 1.73 10.19 -2.41
CA LYS A 175 1.33 11.59 -2.61
C LYS A 175 0.00 11.70 -3.36
N TYR A 176 -0.16 10.93 -4.45
CA TYR A 176 -1.41 10.96 -5.23
C TYR A 176 -2.54 10.27 -4.51
N GLN A 177 -2.23 9.14 -3.84
CA GLN A 177 -3.19 8.43 -3.02
C GLN A 177 -3.75 9.33 -1.91
N SER A 178 -2.89 10.06 -1.19
CA SER A 178 -3.30 10.96 -0.10
C SER A 178 -4.27 12.04 -0.55
N ILE A 179 -4.12 12.60 -1.76
CA ILE A 179 -5.02 13.65 -2.28
C ILE A 179 -6.45 13.13 -2.33
N ILE A 180 -6.62 11.91 -2.80
CA ILE A 180 -7.94 11.31 -2.97
C ILE A 180 -8.52 10.86 -1.63
N ASP A 181 -7.67 10.32 -0.76
CA ASP A 181 -8.07 9.96 0.59
C ASP A 181 -8.56 11.17 1.39
N VAL A 182 -7.94 12.35 1.20
CA VAL A 182 -8.44 13.62 1.79
C VAL A 182 -9.82 13.97 1.28
N LEU A 183 -10.11 13.78 -0.01
CA LEU A 183 -11.46 14.00 -0.55
C LEU A 183 -12.48 13.04 0.05
N ILE A 184 -12.13 11.76 0.23
CA ILE A 184 -12.97 10.76 0.89
C ILE A 184 -13.25 11.20 2.34
N ILE A 185 -12.23 11.67 3.07
CA ILE A 185 -12.36 12.15 4.44
C ILE A 185 -13.34 13.33 4.53
N ILE A 186 -13.14 14.34 3.69
CA ILE A 186 -14.01 15.52 3.66
C ILE A 186 -15.46 15.11 3.38
N THR A 187 -15.68 14.24 2.40
CA THR A 187 -17.03 13.78 2.06
C THR A 187 -17.62 12.89 3.16
N SER A 188 -16.80 12.07 3.82
CA SER A 188 -17.26 11.20 4.92
C SER A 188 -17.68 11.98 6.16
N SER A 189 -17.19 13.22 6.35
CA SER A 189 -17.55 14.07 7.48
C SER A 189 -19.05 14.43 7.52
N ILE A 190 -19.72 14.36 6.37
CA ILE A 190 -21.18 14.57 6.25
C ILE A 190 -21.97 13.51 7.05
N PHE A 191 -21.41 12.29 7.17
CA PHE A 191 -22.08 11.20 7.86
C PHE A 191 -21.81 11.17 9.37
N SER A 192 -20.57 11.45 9.80
CA SER A 192 -20.21 11.51 11.23
C SER A 192 -18.78 12.02 11.40
N VAL A 193 -18.59 13.00 12.27
CA VAL A 193 -17.26 13.55 12.61
C VAL A 193 -16.40 12.49 13.33
N GLU A 194 -17.00 11.67 14.18
CA GLU A 194 -16.32 10.60 14.90
C GLU A 194 -15.66 9.60 13.92
N ARG A 195 -16.39 9.17 12.90
CA ARG A 195 -15.89 8.26 11.86
C ARG A 195 -14.72 8.84 11.07
N VAL A 196 -14.68 10.17 10.90
CA VAL A 196 -13.57 10.86 10.23
C VAL A 196 -12.27 10.66 10.97
N ILE A 197 -12.26 10.77 12.29
CA ILE A 197 -11.05 10.63 13.10
C ILE A 197 -10.44 9.21 12.93
N TYR A 198 -11.26 8.18 13.05
CA TYR A 198 -10.76 6.79 12.88
C TYR A 198 -10.34 6.49 11.45
N THR A 199 -11.07 7.04 10.47
CA THR A 199 -10.70 6.91 9.06
C THR A 199 -9.35 7.59 8.79
N LEU A 200 -9.11 8.77 9.37
CA LEU A 200 -7.81 9.47 9.31
C LEU A 200 -6.66 8.63 9.87
N ILE A 201 -6.84 8.09 11.08
CA ILE A 201 -5.83 7.23 11.73
C ILE A 201 -5.51 6.03 10.84
N ARG A 202 -6.55 5.33 10.38
CA ARG A 202 -6.41 4.17 9.52
C ARG A 202 -5.68 4.49 8.22
N LEU A 203 -6.09 5.55 7.51
CA LEU A 203 -5.48 5.97 6.24
C LEU A 203 -4.03 6.38 6.43
N TYR A 204 -3.73 7.13 7.49
CA TYR A 204 -2.36 7.51 7.83
C TYR A 204 -1.45 6.30 8.05
N VAL A 205 -1.90 5.32 8.84
CA VAL A 205 -1.15 4.08 9.09
C VAL A 205 -0.93 3.31 7.79
N SER A 206 -1.99 3.16 6.98
CA SER A 206 -1.91 2.46 5.69
C SER A 206 -0.91 3.12 4.74
N LEU A 207 -0.97 4.44 4.57
CA LEU A 207 -0.05 5.19 3.71
C LEU A 207 1.39 5.12 4.20
N LYS A 208 1.61 5.17 5.52
CA LYS A 208 2.96 5.02 6.10
C LYS A 208 3.56 3.65 5.83
N ILE A 209 2.77 2.59 5.92
CA ILE A 209 3.21 1.23 5.62
C ILE A 209 3.50 1.07 4.12
N ILE A 210 2.64 1.62 3.25
CA ILE A 210 2.89 1.63 1.81
C ILE A 210 4.20 2.37 1.50
N ASP A 211 4.41 3.56 2.07
CA ASP A 211 5.64 4.33 1.82
C ASP A 211 6.91 3.67 2.39
N LEU A 212 6.78 2.90 3.46
CA LEU A 212 7.88 2.12 4.04
C LEU A 212 8.23 0.92 3.16
N LEU A 213 7.25 0.17 2.71
CA LEU A 213 7.43 -1.10 2.03
C LEU A 213 7.57 -0.95 0.50
N TYR A 214 6.84 -0.01 -0.12
CA TYR A 214 6.88 0.21 -1.56
C TYR A 214 7.90 1.28 -1.93
N ASN A 215 9.12 0.83 -2.27
CA ASN A 215 10.27 1.69 -2.55
C ASN A 215 10.61 1.83 -4.03
N SER A 216 9.81 1.27 -4.94
CA SER A 216 10.12 1.17 -6.38
C SER A 216 10.35 2.52 -7.07
N TYR A 217 9.82 3.62 -6.53
CA TYR A 217 9.99 4.98 -7.06
C TYR A 217 11.15 5.75 -6.41
N LYS A 218 11.76 5.21 -5.35
CA LYS A 218 12.85 5.90 -4.65
C LYS A 218 14.15 5.68 -5.41
N ILE A 219 14.80 6.79 -5.75
CA ILE A 219 16.09 6.77 -6.41
C ILE A 219 17.16 7.04 -5.37
N THR A 220 18.23 6.30 -5.49
CA THR A 220 19.39 6.35 -4.61
C THR A 220 20.62 6.67 -5.42
N ARG A 221 21.38 7.66 -4.97
CA ARG A 221 22.76 7.85 -5.38
C ARG A 221 23.62 6.86 -4.63
N LEU A 222 24.30 6.00 -5.34
CA LEU A 222 25.29 5.09 -4.79
C LEU A 222 26.67 5.61 -5.18
N GLU A 223 27.51 5.85 -4.18
CA GLU A 223 28.88 6.31 -4.32
C GLU A 223 29.82 5.25 -3.77
N VAL A 224 30.78 4.81 -4.57
CA VAL A 224 31.71 3.72 -4.25
C VAL A 224 33.12 4.23 -4.34
N ILE A 225 33.85 4.25 -3.24
CA ILE A 225 35.26 4.65 -3.17
C ILE A 225 36.11 3.39 -3.06
N THR A 226 36.92 3.11 -4.08
CA THR A 226 37.64 1.85 -4.22
C THR A 226 38.96 2.01 -4.94
N SER A 227 39.89 1.09 -4.73
CA SER A 227 41.12 0.97 -5.54
C SER A 227 40.93 0.09 -6.80
N LYS A 228 39.79 -0.68 -6.86
CA LYS A 228 39.46 -1.59 -7.98
C LYS A 228 38.32 -1.03 -8.84
N GLY A 229 38.35 0.28 -9.10
CA GLY A 229 37.25 0.97 -9.78
C GLY A 229 36.92 0.44 -11.17
N GLU A 230 37.91 0.06 -11.96
CA GLU A 230 37.69 -0.44 -13.32
C GLU A 230 37.07 -1.83 -13.34
N GLU A 231 37.51 -2.73 -12.45
CA GLU A 231 36.96 -4.08 -12.31
C GLU A 231 35.48 -4.01 -11.89
N ILE A 232 35.17 -3.17 -10.89
CA ILE A 232 33.80 -2.97 -10.41
C ILE A 232 32.95 -2.34 -11.52
N ARG A 233 33.44 -1.34 -12.22
CA ARG A 233 32.74 -0.72 -13.35
C ARG A 233 32.33 -1.74 -14.41
N GLN A 234 33.30 -2.57 -14.85
CA GLN A 234 33.04 -3.59 -15.88
C GLN A 234 32.01 -4.61 -15.44
N ALA A 235 32.10 -5.09 -14.19
CA ALA A 235 31.12 -6.03 -13.62
C ALA A 235 29.72 -5.41 -13.56
N LEU A 236 29.60 -4.18 -13.06
CA LEU A 236 28.31 -3.51 -12.95
C LEU A 236 27.68 -3.18 -14.30
N ILE A 237 28.45 -2.73 -15.30
CA ILE A 237 27.92 -2.45 -16.64
C ILE A 237 27.45 -3.73 -17.33
N LYS A 238 28.12 -4.85 -17.10
CA LYS A 238 27.72 -6.15 -17.67
C LYS A 238 26.38 -6.64 -17.13
N GLU A 239 26.11 -6.41 -15.86
CA GLU A 239 24.89 -6.87 -15.17
C GLU A 239 23.75 -5.85 -15.23
N PHE A 240 24.10 -4.56 -15.12
CA PHE A 240 23.13 -3.46 -15.03
C PHE A 240 23.32 -2.45 -16.16
N HIS A 241 22.23 -1.81 -16.59
CA HIS A 241 22.23 -0.85 -17.71
C HIS A 241 22.16 0.62 -17.25
N HIS A 242 22.64 0.91 -16.03
CA HIS A 242 22.70 2.27 -15.52
C HIS A 242 24.03 2.95 -15.83
N GLY A 243 23.99 4.26 -16.04
CA GLY A 243 25.20 5.06 -16.22
C GLY A 243 26.04 5.11 -14.93
N ILE A 244 27.35 5.00 -15.08
CA ILE A 244 28.31 5.14 -13.99
C ILE A 244 29.24 6.31 -14.33
N THR A 245 29.34 7.28 -13.44
CA THR A 245 30.30 8.38 -13.54
C THR A 245 31.51 8.07 -12.67
N ILE A 246 32.71 8.26 -13.19
CA ILE A 246 33.96 7.95 -12.49
C ILE A 246 34.74 9.23 -12.26
N PHE A 247 35.20 9.39 -11.04
CA PHE A 247 36.11 10.46 -10.63
C PHE A 247 37.43 9.84 -10.13
N ASP A 248 38.54 10.44 -10.50
CA ASP A 248 39.84 10.15 -9.90
C ASP A 248 39.94 10.87 -8.55
N ALA A 249 40.38 10.15 -7.53
CA ALA A 249 40.50 10.67 -6.19
C ALA A 249 41.79 10.19 -5.53
N VAL A 250 42.30 10.95 -4.58
CA VAL A 250 43.47 10.58 -3.77
C VAL A 250 43.05 10.52 -2.32
N GLY A 251 43.36 9.44 -1.64
CA GLY A 251 43.07 9.31 -0.21
C GLY A 251 43.84 10.35 0.61
N GLY A 252 43.15 11.25 1.29
CA GLY A 252 43.78 12.36 2.00
C GLY A 252 44.76 11.94 3.11
N TYR A 253 44.57 10.77 3.70
CA TYR A 253 45.46 10.23 4.72
C TYR A 253 46.56 9.28 4.14
N THR A 254 46.13 8.40 3.25
CA THR A 254 47.04 7.34 2.70
C THR A 254 47.80 7.78 1.47
N LEU A 255 47.42 8.88 0.85
CA LEU A 255 47.93 9.38 -0.43
C LEU A 255 47.89 8.36 -1.59
N VAL A 256 47.04 7.32 -1.42
CA VAL A 256 46.80 6.30 -2.42
C VAL A 256 45.75 6.74 -3.42
N ASN A 257 46.01 6.51 -4.71
CA ASN A 257 45.03 6.75 -5.77
C ASN A 257 43.83 5.82 -5.63
N LYS A 258 42.62 6.40 -5.71
CA LYS A 258 41.35 5.70 -5.67
C LYS A 258 40.44 6.17 -6.80
N LYS A 259 39.42 5.39 -7.10
CA LYS A 259 38.33 5.77 -8.00
C LYS A 259 37.07 5.96 -7.18
N VAL A 260 36.30 6.99 -7.49
CA VAL A 260 34.95 7.19 -6.98
C VAL A 260 33.99 6.91 -8.12
N LEU A 261 33.16 5.86 -7.96
CA LEU A 261 32.11 5.55 -8.91
C LEU A 261 30.79 6.09 -8.36
N GLU A 262 30.16 6.93 -9.14
CA GLU A 262 28.86 7.50 -8.81
C GLU A 262 27.81 7.01 -9.78
N MET A 263 26.68 6.50 -9.24
CA MET A 263 25.57 5.99 -10.03
C MET A 263 24.24 6.32 -9.36
N TYR A 264 23.22 6.45 -10.19
CA TYR A 264 21.84 6.69 -9.75
C TYR A 264 21.02 5.46 -10.08
N ILE A 265 20.54 4.77 -9.05
CA ILE A 265 19.87 3.47 -9.17
C ILE A 265 18.57 3.47 -8.39
N SER A 266 17.70 2.51 -8.66
CA SER A 266 16.51 2.32 -7.86
C SER A 266 16.86 1.75 -6.49
N ALA A 267 16.16 2.18 -5.44
CA ALA A 267 16.47 1.76 -4.07
C ALA A 267 16.39 0.24 -3.85
N TYR A 268 15.59 -0.47 -4.65
CA TYR A 268 15.50 -1.93 -4.56
C TYR A 268 16.72 -2.65 -5.17
N GLU A 269 17.46 -2.00 -6.09
CA GLU A 269 18.65 -2.58 -6.73
C GLU A 269 19.91 -2.47 -5.86
N VAL A 270 19.91 -1.63 -4.82
CA VAL A 270 21.08 -1.36 -3.99
C VAL A 270 21.73 -2.64 -3.45
N HIS A 271 20.92 -3.62 -3.05
CA HIS A 271 21.43 -4.88 -2.51
C HIS A 271 22.23 -5.70 -3.53
N ASP A 272 21.76 -5.75 -4.77
CA ASP A 272 22.43 -6.48 -5.86
C ASP A 272 23.73 -5.81 -6.25
N TYR A 273 23.76 -4.47 -6.30
CA TYR A 273 24.98 -3.69 -6.49
C TYR A 273 26.00 -3.95 -5.38
N LEU A 274 25.57 -3.88 -4.12
CA LEU A 274 26.43 -4.13 -2.97
C LEU A 274 27.05 -5.53 -3.02
N ARG A 275 26.27 -6.55 -3.38
CA ARG A 275 26.77 -7.92 -3.49
C ARG A 275 27.94 -8.03 -4.48
N ILE A 276 27.85 -7.41 -5.66
CA ILE A 276 28.92 -7.42 -6.66
C ILE A 276 30.13 -6.62 -6.16
N ILE A 277 29.90 -5.42 -5.64
CA ILE A 277 30.96 -4.53 -5.15
C ILE A 277 31.76 -5.20 -4.04
N THR A 278 31.08 -5.73 -3.01
CA THR A 278 31.75 -6.36 -1.86
C THR A 278 32.44 -7.69 -2.21
N THR A 279 31.96 -8.39 -3.27
CA THR A 279 32.64 -9.60 -3.76
C THR A 279 33.97 -9.25 -4.45
N LEU A 280 34.04 -8.16 -5.20
CA LEU A 280 35.23 -7.73 -5.91
C LEU A 280 36.21 -6.97 -5.03
N ASP A 281 35.69 -6.09 -4.17
CA ASP A 281 36.49 -5.33 -3.21
C ASP A 281 35.76 -5.26 -1.85
N PRO A 282 36.10 -6.18 -0.93
CA PRO A 282 35.56 -6.16 0.43
C PRO A 282 35.92 -4.90 1.24
N THR A 283 36.93 -4.14 0.77
CA THR A 283 37.41 -2.92 1.44
C THR A 283 36.82 -1.65 0.82
N ALA A 284 36.00 -1.77 -0.21
CA ALA A 284 35.33 -0.63 -0.83
C ALA A 284 34.43 0.11 0.16
N PHE A 285 34.55 1.44 0.19
CA PHE A 285 33.66 2.27 0.98
C PHE A 285 32.46 2.68 0.14
N VAL A 286 31.26 2.28 0.56
CA VAL A 286 30.04 2.50 -0.19
C VAL A 286 29.08 3.38 0.59
N VAL A 287 28.63 4.48 -0.02
CA VAL A 287 27.66 5.41 0.54
C VAL A 287 26.39 5.41 -0.29
N SER A 288 25.26 5.35 0.37
CA SER A 288 23.92 5.38 -0.25
C SER A 288 23.17 6.62 0.24
N THR A 289 22.76 7.49 -0.71
CA THR A 289 22.02 8.72 -0.41
C THR A 289 20.72 8.77 -1.20
N LYS A 290 19.60 9.02 -0.53
CA LYS A 290 18.31 9.23 -1.20
C LYS A 290 18.32 10.55 -1.96
N VAL A 291 17.95 10.52 -3.24
CA VAL A 291 17.94 11.70 -4.11
C VAL A 291 16.63 11.87 -4.83
N LYS A 292 16.37 13.10 -5.28
CA LYS A 292 15.25 13.43 -6.14
C LYS A 292 15.79 13.98 -7.45
N ILE A 293 15.51 13.30 -8.57
CA ILE A 293 15.85 13.82 -9.89
C ILE A 293 14.88 14.98 -10.21
N ILE A 294 15.44 16.14 -10.56
CA ILE A 294 14.65 17.33 -10.92
C ILE A 294 14.49 17.39 -12.45
N SER A 295 15.56 17.05 -13.20
CA SER A 295 15.58 17.06 -14.66
C SER A 295 16.62 16.08 -15.16
N GLY A 296 16.44 15.54 -16.35
CA GLY A 296 17.36 14.61 -17.01
C GLY A 296 16.69 13.32 -17.47
N LYS A 297 17.39 12.57 -18.34
CA LYS A 297 16.90 11.30 -18.88
C LYS A 297 17.32 10.17 -17.95
N TYR A 298 16.43 9.76 -17.04
CA TYR A 298 16.60 8.57 -16.23
C TYR A 298 15.64 7.47 -16.70
N ILE A 299 16.18 6.32 -17.04
CA ILE A 299 15.39 5.16 -17.46
C ILE A 299 15.24 4.26 -16.23
N GLN A 300 14.07 4.31 -15.61
CA GLN A 300 13.73 3.41 -14.52
C GLN A 300 13.40 2.04 -15.10
N LYS A 301 14.13 1.00 -14.67
CA LYS A 301 13.79 -0.38 -14.99
C LYS A 301 12.47 -0.69 -14.31
N THR A 302 11.43 -0.96 -15.08
CA THR A 302 10.17 -1.52 -14.54
C THR A 302 10.51 -2.87 -13.94
N ILE A 303 10.03 -3.13 -12.71
CA ILE A 303 10.11 -4.47 -12.11
C ILE A 303 9.34 -5.41 -13.04
N ILE A 304 10.08 -6.22 -13.81
CA ILE A 304 9.53 -7.17 -14.78
C ILE A 304 9.23 -8.47 -14.05
#